data_dbff2a150870891d10ebf53819a2c471
#
_entry.id   dbff2a150870891d10ebf53819a2c471
#
_cell.length_a   1.000
_cell.length_b   1.000
_cell.length_c   1.000
_cell.angle_alpha   90.00
_cell.angle_beta   90.00
_cell.angle_gamma   90.00
#
_symmetry.space_group_name_H-M   'P 1'
#
loop_
_entity.id
_entity.type
_entity.pdbx_description
1 polymer ?
#
loop_
_entity_poly.entity_id
_entity_poly.type
_entity_poly.pdbx_seq_one_letter_code
_entity_poly.pdbx_strand_id
1 'polypeptide(L)'
;MFKRTALIAAIGAAISFGAIGVASAKDVSVGVVVKIGGIPWFNAMETGIKEKSKELGDNGFMVGPTSAYPALQVRAIEDLIAQGVNAIGVVPNDANVLEPVLKKARIAGIKVITHESPDQVNADWDFEMVSSVGFGEAHAKLFAEKMGGKGKYVVYVGSLTVPAHNAWADAAIAYLKKNFPEMQLVGDRYGVAESADDSRKTALDVLAANPDLGGFLTFGSQGPIGVGRALEEQKLSDKVVLVGSFSPSQGSAMLKSGTIDGGYMWNPLEAGKVFVTIADYLVGGGKVTDGMTIEGLGVVHPDFDKHRIIVDAVQPITVDTVDGLAALGL
;
A
#
# COMPACT_ATOMS: atom_id res chain seq x y z
N MET A 1 -96.72 11.48 -21.35
CA MET A 1 -95.86 12.06 -20.34
C MET A 1 -94.69 11.08 -20.05
N PHE A 2 -93.59 11.27 -20.74
CA PHE A 2 -92.43 10.40 -20.60
C PHE A 2 -91.26 11.20 -20.02
N LYS A 3 -90.79 10.84 -18.87
CA LYS A 3 -89.57 11.38 -18.26
C LYS A 3 -88.35 10.60 -18.78
N ARG A 4 -87.46 11.28 -19.43
CA ARG A 4 -86.13 10.73 -19.81
C ARG A 4 -85.13 10.98 -18.69
N THR A 5 -84.60 9.93 -18.15
CA THR A 5 -83.50 9.95 -17.14
C THR A 5 -82.22 9.85 -17.94
N ALA A 6 -81.34 10.86 -17.80
CA ALA A 6 -79.98 10.83 -18.38
C ALA A 6 -79.02 10.16 -17.40
N LEU A 7 -78.28 9.14 -17.89
CA LEU A 7 -77.25 8.42 -17.19
C LEU A 7 -75.89 9.12 -17.47
N ILE A 8 -75.26 9.68 -16.43
CA ILE A 8 -73.92 10.26 -16.55
C ILE A 8 -72.94 9.15 -16.14
N ALA A 9 -72.15 8.69 -17.13
CA ALA A 9 -71.00 7.80 -16.88
C ALA A 9 -69.76 8.59 -16.46
N ALA A 10 -69.33 8.42 -15.20
CA ALA A 10 -68.07 8.99 -14.71
C ALA A 10 -66.91 8.04 -15.06
N ILE A 11 -66.02 8.47 -15.94
CA ILE A 11 -64.76 7.77 -16.25
C ILE A 11 -63.72 8.15 -15.17
N GLY A 12 -63.45 7.26 -14.22
CA GLY A 12 -62.38 7.41 -13.27
C GLY A 12 -61.03 7.04 -13.90
N ALA A 13 -60.18 8.04 -14.17
CA ALA A 13 -58.78 7.79 -14.54
C ALA A 13 -57.98 7.41 -13.29
N ALA A 14 -57.62 6.12 -13.17
CA ALA A 14 -56.68 5.66 -12.18
C ALA A 14 -55.27 6.09 -12.59
N ILE A 15 -54.73 7.11 -11.92
CA ILE A 15 -53.34 7.52 -12.02
C ILE A 15 -52.52 6.50 -11.16
N SER A 16 -51.87 5.54 -11.83
CA SER A 16 -50.92 4.67 -11.20
C SER A 16 -49.65 5.49 -10.87
N PHE A 17 -49.48 5.87 -9.62
CA PHE A 17 -48.20 6.34 -9.12
C PHE A 17 -47.25 5.12 -9.12
N GLY A 18 -46.45 4.99 -10.18
CA GLY A 18 -45.30 4.13 -10.17
C GLY A 18 -44.36 4.61 -9.05
N ALA A 19 -44.24 3.84 -7.98
CA ALA A 19 -43.18 4.04 -6.99
C ALA A 19 -41.85 3.92 -7.76
N ILE A 20 -41.21 5.05 -8.03
CA ILE A 20 -39.81 5.07 -8.40
C ILE A 20 -39.10 4.55 -7.14
N GLY A 21 -38.76 3.27 -7.14
CA GLY A 21 -37.89 2.70 -6.13
C GLY A 21 -36.60 3.52 -6.16
N VAL A 22 -36.40 4.34 -5.14
CA VAL A 22 -35.09 4.88 -4.83
C VAL A 22 -34.25 3.65 -4.56
N ALA A 23 -33.39 3.24 -5.48
CA ALA A 23 -32.35 2.28 -5.20
C ALA A 23 -31.60 2.81 -3.97
N SER A 24 -31.82 2.21 -2.81
CA SER A 24 -31.02 2.48 -1.63
C SER A 24 -29.57 2.27 -2.06
N ALA A 25 -28.78 3.32 -1.97
CA ALA A 25 -27.33 3.18 -2.11
C ALA A 25 -26.92 2.02 -1.16
N LYS A 26 -26.30 1.00 -1.73
CA LYS A 26 -25.92 -0.17 -0.96
C LYS A 26 -24.71 0.24 -0.17
N ASP A 27 -24.84 0.45 1.16
CA ASP A 27 -23.71 0.73 2.02
C ASP A 27 -22.70 -0.42 1.87
N VAL A 28 -21.65 -0.20 1.08
CA VAL A 28 -20.61 -1.22 0.84
C VAL A 28 -19.69 -1.25 2.05
N SER A 29 -19.57 -2.41 2.68
CA SER A 29 -18.63 -2.62 3.79
C SER A 29 -17.29 -3.13 3.28
N VAL A 30 -16.22 -2.35 3.50
CA VAL A 30 -14.86 -2.63 3.05
C VAL A 30 -13.90 -2.69 4.23
N GLY A 31 -13.39 -3.88 4.55
CA GLY A 31 -12.35 -4.05 5.56
C GLY A 31 -10.96 -4.14 4.92
N VAL A 32 -10.03 -3.26 5.26
CA VAL A 32 -8.66 -3.28 4.72
C VAL A 32 -7.68 -3.76 5.78
N VAL A 33 -7.06 -4.92 5.56
CA VAL A 33 -6.07 -5.52 6.47
C VAL A 33 -4.67 -5.13 6.02
N VAL A 34 -3.98 -4.33 6.83
CA VAL A 34 -2.62 -3.87 6.57
C VAL A 34 -1.57 -4.73 7.29
N LYS A 35 -0.28 -4.54 6.97
CA LYS A 35 0.83 -5.35 7.52
C LYS A 35 0.98 -5.22 9.04
N ILE A 36 0.85 -3.99 9.55
CA ILE A 36 0.94 -3.62 10.97
C ILE A 36 0.16 -2.33 11.21
N GLY A 37 -0.52 -2.23 12.34
CA GLY A 37 -1.22 -1.02 12.75
C GLY A 37 -0.33 -0.04 13.49
N GLY A 38 -0.77 1.23 13.57
CA GLY A 38 -0.18 2.23 14.43
C GLY A 38 1.10 2.91 13.91
N ILE A 39 1.56 2.60 12.71
CA ILE A 39 2.66 3.32 12.07
C ILE A 39 2.13 4.43 11.15
N PRO A 40 2.82 5.57 11.00
CA PRO A 40 2.34 6.73 10.23
C PRO A 40 1.93 6.37 8.79
N TRP A 41 2.65 5.48 8.14
CA TRP A 41 2.36 5.00 6.79
C TRP A 41 0.93 4.46 6.64
N PHE A 42 0.54 3.54 7.53
CA PHE A 42 -0.81 2.97 7.50
C PHE A 42 -1.86 3.88 8.12
N ASN A 43 -1.49 4.80 9.02
CA ASN A 43 -2.41 5.83 9.50
C ASN A 43 -2.85 6.77 8.35
N ALA A 44 -1.92 7.13 7.45
CA ALA A 44 -2.26 7.88 6.24
C ALA A 44 -3.19 7.08 5.30
N MET A 45 -2.91 5.78 5.11
CA MET A 45 -3.80 4.90 4.33
C MET A 45 -5.21 4.81 4.94
N GLU A 46 -5.30 4.69 6.26
CA GLU A 46 -6.58 4.69 6.98
C GLU A 46 -7.37 5.99 6.75
N THR A 47 -6.68 7.14 6.73
CA THR A 47 -7.30 8.42 6.40
C THR A 47 -7.92 8.38 5.00
N GLY A 48 -7.19 7.89 4.00
CA GLY A 48 -7.70 7.75 2.63
C GLY A 48 -8.90 6.81 2.52
N ILE A 49 -8.88 5.68 3.23
CA ILE A 49 -10.01 4.75 3.32
C ILE A 49 -11.25 5.46 3.85
N LYS A 50 -11.12 6.19 4.98
CA LYS A 50 -12.23 6.89 5.62
C LYS A 50 -12.79 8.03 4.76
N GLU A 51 -11.91 8.80 4.11
CA GLU A 51 -12.30 9.90 3.23
C GLU A 51 -13.13 9.39 2.04
N LYS A 52 -12.62 8.37 1.33
CA LYS A 52 -13.31 7.83 0.15
C LYS A 52 -14.61 7.12 0.53
N SER A 53 -14.62 6.38 1.63
CA SER A 53 -15.85 5.75 2.11
C SER A 53 -16.93 6.76 2.45
N LYS A 54 -16.56 7.86 3.10
CA LYS A 54 -17.50 8.96 3.38
C LYS A 54 -18.06 9.59 2.08
N GLU A 55 -17.19 9.76 1.09
CA GLU A 55 -17.59 10.32 -0.20
C GLU A 55 -18.60 9.43 -0.94
N LEU A 56 -18.39 8.10 -0.94
CA LEU A 56 -19.24 7.13 -1.62
C LEU A 56 -20.47 6.72 -0.80
N GLY A 57 -20.52 7.07 0.50
CA GLY A 57 -21.57 6.61 1.42
C GLY A 57 -21.35 5.17 1.90
N ASP A 58 -20.10 4.69 1.84
CA ASP A 58 -19.70 3.35 2.24
C ASP A 58 -19.22 3.28 3.69
N ASN A 59 -19.03 2.04 4.18
CA ASN A 59 -18.42 1.75 5.47
C ASN A 59 -17.03 1.10 5.28
N GLY A 60 -16.02 1.93 5.02
CA GLY A 60 -14.62 1.49 4.92
C GLY A 60 -13.86 1.69 6.23
N PHE A 61 -13.10 0.67 6.62
CA PHE A 61 -12.28 0.70 7.82
C PHE A 61 -11.00 -0.11 7.65
N MET A 62 -9.99 0.24 8.44
CA MET A 62 -8.71 -0.48 8.44
C MET A 62 -8.59 -1.42 9.65
N VAL A 63 -7.98 -2.57 9.45
CA VAL A 63 -7.58 -3.51 10.48
C VAL A 63 -6.06 -3.66 10.44
N GLY A 64 -5.39 -3.17 11.48
CA GLY A 64 -3.93 -3.26 11.63
C GLY A 64 -3.55 -4.23 12.74
N PRO A 65 -2.92 -5.37 12.43
CA PRO A 65 -2.37 -6.25 13.45
C PRO A 65 -1.34 -5.53 14.33
N THR A 66 -1.17 -6.01 15.56
CA THR A 66 -0.22 -5.43 16.54
C THR A 66 1.25 -5.72 16.19
N SER A 67 1.50 -6.64 15.27
CA SER A 67 2.81 -6.99 14.75
C SER A 67 2.70 -7.56 13.33
N ALA A 68 3.79 -7.50 12.56
CA ALA A 68 3.83 -7.90 11.16
C ALA A 68 3.92 -9.44 10.98
N TYR A 69 3.08 -10.20 11.68
CA TYR A 69 3.00 -11.64 11.53
C TYR A 69 1.84 -12.06 10.62
N PRO A 70 2.09 -12.86 9.57
CA PRO A 70 1.06 -13.30 8.61
C PRO A 70 -0.15 -13.98 9.27
N ALA A 71 0.07 -14.76 10.34
CA ALA A 71 -1.01 -15.44 11.07
C ALA A 71 -2.02 -14.47 11.72
N LEU A 72 -1.60 -13.25 12.07
CA LEU A 72 -2.52 -12.23 12.58
C LEU A 72 -3.39 -11.65 11.46
N GLN A 73 -2.85 -11.52 10.25
CA GLN A 73 -3.64 -11.13 9.07
C GLN A 73 -4.66 -12.22 8.70
N VAL A 74 -4.29 -13.50 8.76
CA VAL A 74 -5.23 -14.61 8.53
C VAL A 74 -6.44 -14.49 9.48
N ARG A 75 -6.21 -14.28 10.78
CA ARG A 75 -7.30 -14.10 11.77
C ARG A 75 -8.15 -12.86 11.45
N ALA A 76 -7.52 -11.73 11.15
CA ALA A 76 -8.23 -10.51 10.79
C ALA A 76 -9.15 -10.73 9.56
N ILE A 77 -8.65 -11.42 8.55
CA ILE A 77 -9.44 -11.75 7.34
C ILE A 77 -10.57 -12.72 7.69
N GLU A 78 -10.33 -13.73 8.54
CA GLU A 78 -11.40 -14.64 9.01
C GLU A 78 -12.49 -13.90 9.77
N ASP A 79 -12.13 -12.94 10.61
CA ASP A 79 -13.08 -12.09 11.33
C ASP A 79 -13.90 -11.22 10.35
N LEU A 80 -13.30 -10.67 9.30
CA LEU A 80 -14.01 -9.91 8.27
C LEU A 80 -14.98 -10.83 7.47
N ILE A 81 -14.58 -12.05 7.15
CA ILE A 81 -15.45 -13.04 6.51
C ILE A 81 -16.66 -13.35 7.41
N ALA A 82 -16.42 -13.55 8.71
CA ALA A 82 -17.49 -13.82 9.67
C ALA A 82 -18.43 -12.62 9.86
N GLN A 83 -17.95 -11.40 9.74
CA GLN A 83 -18.75 -10.17 9.75
C GLN A 83 -19.59 -9.98 8.47
N GLY A 84 -19.26 -10.70 7.39
CA GLY A 84 -19.99 -10.62 6.12
C GLY A 84 -19.75 -9.31 5.39
N VAL A 85 -18.53 -8.75 5.43
CA VAL A 85 -18.17 -7.55 4.65
C VAL A 85 -18.32 -7.81 3.15
N ASN A 86 -18.53 -6.76 2.36
CA ASN A 86 -18.69 -6.90 0.91
C ASN A 86 -17.36 -7.03 0.17
N ALA A 87 -16.31 -6.39 0.72
CA ALA A 87 -14.96 -6.47 0.15
C ALA A 87 -13.89 -6.48 1.25
N ILE A 88 -12.77 -7.12 0.93
CA ILE A 88 -11.56 -7.16 1.76
C ILE A 88 -10.41 -6.61 0.93
N GLY A 89 -9.79 -5.53 1.40
CA GLY A 89 -8.49 -5.07 0.94
C GLY A 89 -7.36 -5.71 1.77
N VAL A 90 -6.22 -6.00 1.17
CA VAL A 90 -5.08 -6.58 1.90
C VAL A 90 -3.75 -6.02 1.41
N VAL A 91 -2.89 -5.65 2.35
CA VAL A 91 -1.46 -5.43 2.12
C VAL A 91 -0.70 -6.58 2.81
N PRO A 92 -0.29 -7.63 2.07
CA PRO A 92 0.18 -8.88 2.67
C PRO A 92 1.56 -8.81 3.32
N ASN A 93 1.70 -9.47 4.47
CA ASN A 93 3.01 -9.82 5.05
C ASN A 93 3.63 -11.07 4.38
N ASP A 94 2.76 -11.97 3.89
CA ASP A 94 3.15 -13.19 3.17
C ASP A 94 2.01 -13.60 2.25
N ALA A 95 2.24 -13.52 0.94
CA ALA A 95 1.23 -13.86 -0.07
C ALA A 95 0.78 -15.31 0.06
N ASN A 96 1.72 -16.26 0.25
CA ASN A 96 1.43 -17.69 0.26
C ASN A 96 0.60 -18.09 1.50
N VAL A 97 0.94 -17.54 2.67
CA VAL A 97 0.20 -17.81 3.91
C VAL A 97 -1.24 -17.31 3.82
N LEU A 98 -1.49 -16.21 3.07
CA LEU A 98 -2.82 -15.64 2.94
C LEU A 98 -3.69 -16.30 1.85
N GLU A 99 -3.11 -17.00 0.88
CA GLU A 99 -3.87 -17.62 -0.22
C GLU A 99 -5.07 -18.46 0.23
N PRO A 100 -4.97 -19.35 1.24
CA PRO A 100 -6.13 -20.15 1.66
C PRO A 100 -7.28 -19.32 2.21
N VAL A 101 -7.01 -18.28 3.01
CA VAL A 101 -8.05 -17.45 3.61
C VAL A 101 -8.64 -16.47 2.59
N LEU A 102 -7.87 -15.96 1.65
CA LEU A 102 -8.37 -15.14 0.53
C LEU A 102 -9.28 -15.97 -0.39
N LYS A 103 -8.90 -17.22 -0.69
CA LYS A 103 -9.78 -18.15 -1.40
C LYS A 103 -11.11 -18.37 -0.67
N LYS A 104 -11.08 -18.51 0.66
CA LYS A 104 -12.28 -18.65 1.49
C LYS A 104 -13.17 -17.40 1.39
N ALA A 105 -12.59 -16.20 1.41
CA ALA A 105 -13.32 -14.94 1.23
C ALA A 105 -14.02 -14.89 -0.13
N ARG A 106 -13.32 -15.22 -1.22
CA ARG A 106 -13.89 -15.23 -2.58
C ARG A 106 -15.00 -16.25 -2.73
N ILE A 107 -14.87 -17.45 -2.14
CA ILE A 107 -15.95 -18.48 -2.13
C ILE A 107 -17.19 -17.97 -1.39
N ALA A 108 -17.01 -17.15 -0.34
CA ALA A 108 -18.11 -16.49 0.37
C ALA A 108 -18.73 -15.31 -0.43
N GLY A 109 -18.25 -15.02 -1.64
CA GLY A 109 -18.75 -13.93 -2.49
C GLY A 109 -18.17 -12.56 -2.15
N ILE A 110 -17.20 -12.47 -1.26
CA ILE A 110 -16.52 -11.25 -0.86
C ILE A 110 -15.48 -10.88 -1.94
N LYS A 111 -15.44 -9.62 -2.36
CA LYS A 111 -14.42 -9.13 -3.28
C LYS A 111 -13.09 -9.00 -2.56
N VAL A 112 -12.01 -9.42 -3.20
CA VAL A 112 -10.67 -9.37 -2.65
C VAL A 112 -9.79 -8.47 -3.51
N ILE A 113 -9.23 -7.43 -2.91
CA ILE A 113 -8.31 -6.49 -3.54
C ILE A 113 -6.98 -6.55 -2.78
N THR A 114 -5.87 -6.68 -3.49
CA THR A 114 -4.53 -6.64 -2.88
C THR A 114 -3.74 -5.42 -3.33
N HIS A 115 -2.74 -5.06 -2.54
CA HIS A 115 -1.75 -4.04 -2.83
C HIS A 115 -0.40 -4.47 -2.25
N GLU A 116 0.69 -4.15 -2.93
CA GLU A 116 2.04 -4.66 -2.62
C GLU A 116 2.14 -6.20 -2.71
N SER A 117 1.32 -6.83 -3.56
CA SER A 117 1.32 -8.28 -3.75
C SER A 117 1.00 -8.67 -5.20
N PRO A 118 1.85 -8.29 -6.16
CA PRO A 118 1.56 -8.32 -7.59
C PRO A 118 1.32 -9.72 -8.20
N ASP A 119 1.59 -10.78 -7.46
CA ASP A 119 1.39 -12.17 -7.90
C ASP A 119 0.39 -12.94 -7.01
N GLN A 120 -0.49 -12.22 -6.28
CA GLN A 120 -1.53 -12.82 -5.43
C GLN A 120 -2.60 -13.53 -6.28
N VAL A 121 -2.73 -14.85 -6.11
CA VAL A 121 -3.62 -15.67 -6.96
C VAL A 121 -5.10 -15.51 -6.59
N ASN A 122 -5.40 -15.47 -5.29
CA ASN A 122 -6.79 -15.37 -4.81
C ASN A 122 -7.23 -13.91 -4.54
N ALA A 123 -6.78 -12.97 -5.37
CA ALA A 123 -7.34 -11.62 -5.48
C ALA A 123 -8.30 -11.51 -6.68
N ASP A 124 -9.31 -10.65 -6.60
CA ASP A 124 -10.08 -10.23 -7.77
C ASP A 124 -9.25 -9.23 -8.59
N TRP A 125 -8.55 -8.32 -7.92
CA TRP A 125 -7.57 -7.41 -8.50
C TRP A 125 -6.48 -7.09 -7.50
N ASP A 126 -5.25 -6.98 -8.02
CA ASP A 126 -4.12 -6.35 -7.35
C ASP A 126 -3.87 -4.98 -7.99
N PHE A 127 -3.61 -3.96 -7.19
CA PHE A 127 -3.15 -2.68 -7.70
C PHE A 127 -1.81 -2.28 -7.08
N GLU A 128 -0.92 -1.76 -7.93
CA GLU A 128 0.41 -1.32 -7.53
C GLU A 128 0.58 0.16 -7.87
N MET A 129 0.89 0.98 -6.86
CA MET A 129 1.14 2.41 -7.03
C MET A 129 2.47 2.68 -7.75
N VAL A 130 3.35 1.69 -7.79
CA VAL A 130 4.67 1.76 -8.44
C VAL A 130 5.04 0.41 -9.04
N SER A 131 5.78 0.42 -10.15
CA SER A 131 6.35 -0.82 -10.66
C SER A 131 7.52 -1.29 -9.78
N SER A 132 7.61 -2.58 -9.51
CA SER A 132 8.67 -3.13 -8.66
C SER A 132 10.06 -2.82 -9.21
N VAL A 133 10.24 -2.93 -10.52
CA VAL A 133 11.51 -2.63 -11.18
C VAL A 133 11.84 -1.14 -11.08
N GLY A 134 10.89 -0.26 -11.48
CA GLY A 134 11.10 1.19 -11.47
C GLY A 134 11.40 1.73 -10.08
N PHE A 135 10.67 1.26 -9.06
CA PHE A 135 10.86 1.70 -7.69
C PHE A 135 12.19 1.23 -7.09
N GLY A 136 12.55 -0.04 -7.31
CA GLY A 136 13.84 -0.58 -6.87
C GLY A 136 15.02 0.11 -7.56
N GLU A 137 14.95 0.32 -8.87
CA GLU A 137 16.01 1.02 -9.62
C GLU A 137 16.14 2.49 -9.23
N ALA A 138 15.03 3.21 -8.96
CA ALA A 138 15.09 4.59 -8.51
C ALA A 138 15.87 4.72 -7.21
N HIS A 139 15.58 3.87 -6.22
CA HIS A 139 16.32 3.81 -4.97
C HIS A 139 17.78 3.44 -5.18
N ALA A 140 18.07 2.45 -6.03
CA ALA A 140 19.42 2.01 -6.34
C ALA A 140 20.28 3.12 -6.98
N LYS A 141 19.69 3.88 -7.90
CA LYS A 141 20.37 5.03 -8.56
C LYS A 141 20.76 6.11 -7.54
N LEU A 142 19.80 6.53 -6.71
CA LEU A 142 20.05 7.49 -5.64
C LEU A 142 21.12 6.97 -4.66
N PHE A 143 20.98 5.72 -4.24
CA PHE A 143 21.90 5.09 -3.30
C PHE A 143 23.33 5.02 -3.85
N ALA A 144 23.50 4.60 -5.12
CA ALA A 144 24.79 4.56 -5.77
C ALA A 144 25.41 5.95 -5.93
N GLU A 145 24.60 6.96 -6.26
CA GLU A 145 25.06 8.37 -6.32
C GLU A 145 25.61 8.81 -4.96
N LYS A 146 24.87 8.60 -3.89
CA LYS A 146 25.26 8.98 -2.53
C LYS A 146 26.51 8.24 -2.03
N MET A 147 26.64 6.95 -2.37
CA MET A 147 27.81 6.14 -2.03
C MET A 147 29.02 6.38 -2.94
N GLY A 148 28.90 7.18 -3.99
CA GLY A 148 29.97 7.36 -4.99
C GLY A 148 30.28 6.09 -5.80
N GLY A 149 29.29 5.22 -5.98
CA GLY A 149 29.33 4.03 -6.83
C GLY A 149 30.16 2.86 -6.31
N LYS A 150 30.56 2.83 -5.06
CA LYS A 150 31.45 1.79 -4.47
C LYS A 150 31.24 1.60 -2.97
N GLY A 151 31.79 0.51 -2.44
CA GLY A 151 31.78 0.20 -1.00
C GLY A 151 30.77 -0.86 -0.60
N LYS A 152 30.80 -1.24 0.67
CA LYS A 152 29.93 -2.26 1.23
C LYS A 152 28.56 -1.69 1.62
N TYR A 153 27.50 -2.45 1.38
CA TYR A 153 26.15 -2.06 1.77
C TYR A 153 25.32 -3.26 2.22
N VAL A 154 24.24 -2.98 2.92
CA VAL A 154 23.22 -3.96 3.31
C VAL A 154 21.84 -3.51 2.86
N VAL A 155 20.90 -4.47 2.76
CA VAL A 155 19.53 -4.24 2.33
C VAL A 155 18.56 -4.66 3.44
N TYR A 156 17.62 -3.78 3.77
CA TYR A 156 16.51 -4.06 4.69
C TYR A 156 15.19 -4.14 3.93
N VAL A 157 14.35 -5.08 4.31
CA VAL A 157 12.97 -5.26 3.85
C VAL A 157 12.03 -5.40 5.05
N GLY A 158 10.73 -5.25 4.87
CA GLY A 158 9.75 -5.37 5.95
C GLY A 158 9.81 -6.71 6.65
N SER A 159 9.74 -7.77 5.87
CA SER A 159 10.12 -9.15 6.25
C SER A 159 10.60 -9.89 5.01
N LEU A 160 11.18 -11.07 5.20
CA LEU A 160 11.68 -11.89 4.07
C LEU A 160 10.55 -12.46 3.22
N THR A 161 9.29 -12.30 3.62
CA THR A 161 8.11 -12.80 2.93
C THR A 161 7.19 -11.71 2.37
N VAL A 162 7.44 -10.42 2.64
CA VAL A 162 6.67 -9.29 2.06
C VAL A 162 6.95 -9.22 0.56
N PRO A 163 5.93 -9.44 -0.32
CA PRO A 163 6.18 -9.63 -1.75
C PRO A 163 6.82 -8.41 -2.42
N ALA A 164 6.21 -7.23 -2.30
CA ALA A 164 6.69 -6.03 -2.97
C ALA A 164 8.07 -5.57 -2.48
N HIS A 165 8.32 -5.57 -1.14
CA HIS A 165 9.62 -5.16 -0.59
C HIS A 165 10.76 -6.04 -1.10
N ASN A 166 10.53 -7.35 -1.22
CA ASN A 166 11.53 -8.25 -1.77
C ASN A 166 11.72 -8.04 -3.27
N ALA A 167 10.66 -7.81 -4.05
CA ALA A 167 10.76 -7.50 -5.47
C ALA A 167 11.50 -6.18 -5.74
N TRP A 168 11.27 -5.14 -4.91
CA TRP A 168 12.01 -3.88 -5.00
C TRP A 168 13.49 -4.06 -4.66
N ALA A 169 13.79 -4.83 -3.62
CA ALA A 169 15.16 -5.16 -3.21
C ALA A 169 15.88 -5.96 -4.31
N ASP A 170 15.22 -6.95 -4.92
CA ASP A 170 15.79 -7.73 -6.04
C ASP A 170 16.14 -6.84 -7.23
N ALA A 171 15.23 -5.94 -7.62
CA ALA A 171 15.46 -4.99 -8.70
C ALA A 171 16.63 -4.04 -8.39
N ALA A 172 16.68 -3.52 -7.17
CA ALA A 172 17.75 -2.63 -6.72
C ALA A 172 19.12 -3.34 -6.71
N ILE A 173 19.20 -4.54 -6.13
CA ILE A 173 20.43 -5.35 -6.07
C ILE A 173 20.91 -5.69 -7.49
N ALA A 174 19.99 -6.12 -8.37
CA ALA A 174 20.32 -6.44 -9.75
C ALA A 174 20.86 -5.22 -10.50
N TYR A 175 20.23 -4.04 -10.30
CA TYR A 175 20.69 -2.78 -10.89
C TYR A 175 22.09 -2.39 -10.40
N LEU A 176 22.33 -2.43 -9.07
CA LEU A 176 23.62 -2.11 -8.47
C LEU A 176 24.71 -3.06 -8.97
N LYS A 177 24.44 -4.37 -8.95
CA LYS A 177 25.39 -5.37 -9.42
C LYS A 177 25.79 -5.17 -10.88
N LYS A 178 24.85 -4.77 -11.74
CA LYS A 178 25.08 -4.54 -13.16
C LYS A 178 25.86 -3.25 -13.45
N ASN A 179 25.48 -2.16 -12.76
CA ASN A 179 25.94 -0.82 -13.14
C ASN A 179 27.04 -0.28 -12.22
N PHE A 180 27.19 -0.84 -11.00
CA PHE A 180 28.14 -0.39 -9.97
C PHE A 180 28.84 -1.60 -9.33
N PRO A 181 29.68 -2.34 -10.07
CA PRO A 181 30.28 -3.61 -9.60
C PRO A 181 31.21 -3.45 -8.39
N GLU A 182 31.65 -2.23 -8.08
CA GLU A 182 32.42 -1.93 -6.87
C GLU A 182 31.55 -1.78 -5.61
N MET A 183 30.22 -1.77 -5.74
CA MET A 183 29.28 -1.83 -4.62
C MET A 183 29.04 -3.29 -4.24
N GLN A 184 29.30 -3.63 -3.00
CA GLN A 184 29.27 -5.01 -2.50
C GLN A 184 28.17 -5.20 -1.46
N LEU A 185 27.17 -6.03 -1.78
CA LEU A 185 26.17 -6.47 -0.81
C LEU A 185 26.84 -7.36 0.24
N VAL A 186 26.68 -7.00 1.52
CA VAL A 186 27.19 -7.76 2.66
C VAL A 186 26.07 -8.62 3.22
N GLY A 187 26.30 -9.93 3.26
CA GLY A 187 25.33 -10.88 3.76
C GLY A 187 24.09 -11.03 2.85
N ASP A 188 22.98 -11.41 3.47
CA ASP A 188 21.67 -11.44 2.86
C ASP A 188 20.87 -10.21 3.32
N ARG A 189 19.63 -10.05 2.84
CA ARG A 189 18.74 -8.98 3.29
C ARG A 189 18.20 -9.27 4.69
N TYR A 190 17.87 -8.19 5.43
CA TYR A 190 17.33 -8.26 6.79
C TYR A 190 15.83 -7.93 6.77
N GLY A 191 15.01 -8.80 7.35
CA GLY A 191 13.55 -8.66 7.40
C GLY A 191 13.07 -7.90 8.65
N VAL A 192 13.42 -6.62 8.79
CA VAL A 192 13.21 -5.83 10.02
C VAL A 192 12.58 -4.46 9.80
N ALA A 193 12.34 -4.06 8.54
CA ALA A 193 11.95 -2.68 8.21
C ALA A 193 10.48 -2.32 8.46
N GLU A 194 9.68 -3.19 9.07
CA GLU A 194 8.35 -2.85 9.64
C GLU A 194 8.44 -2.43 11.12
N SER A 195 9.63 -2.51 11.75
CA SER A 195 9.87 -2.12 13.14
C SER A 195 11.10 -1.21 13.23
N ALA A 196 10.91 0.01 13.72
CA ALA A 196 12.03 0.94 13.92
C ALA A 196 13.02 0.43 14.99
N ASP A 197 12.53 -0.24 16.03
CA ASP A 197 13.37 -0.75 17.10
C ASP A 197 14.21 -1.97 16.64
N ASP A 198 13.60 -2.89 15.86
CA ASP A 198 14.34 -4.03 15.30
C ASP A 198 15.34 -3.55 14.23
N SER A 199 14.94 -2.58 13.38
CA SER A 199 15.85 -1.97 12.41
C SER A 199 17.05 -1.31 13.08
N ARG A 200 16.82 -0.57 14.18
CA ARG A 200 17.88 0.06 14.94
C ARG A 200 18.82 -0.99 15.56
N LYS A 201 18.27 -1.98 16.24
CA LYS A 201 19.06 -3.05 16.87
C LYS A 201 19.91 -3.78 15.84
N THR A 202 19.31 -4.19 14.75
CA THR A 202 20.02 -4.88 13.67
C THR A 202 21.09 -3.98 13.04
N ALA A 203 20.83 -2.67 12.90
CA ALA A 203 21.82 -1.73 12.37
C ALA A 203 23.05 -1.62 13.28
N LEU A 204 22.87 -1.58 14.60
CA LEU A 204 23.99 -1.59 15.55
C LEU A 204 24.83 -2.86 15.43
N ASP A 205 24.19 -4.03 15.33
CA ASP A 205 24.87 -5.31 15.16
C ASP A 205 25.63 -5.38 13.82
N VAL A 206 25.01 -4.91 12.74
CA VAL A 206 25.62 -4.86 11.39
C VAL A 206 26.82 -3.92 11.35
N LEU A 207 26.72 -2.73 11.94
CA LEU A 207 27.82 -1.75 12.01
C LEU A 207 28.99 -2.28 12.85
N ALA A 208 28.72 -2.96 13.97
CA ALA A 208 29.75 -3.57 14.78
C ALA A 208 30.49 -4.69 14.05
N ALA A 209 29.77 -5.50 13.26
CA ALA A 209 30.33 -6.59 12.49
C ALA A 209 31.06 -6.13 11.22
N ASN A 210 30.74 -4.94 10.70
CA ASN A 210 31.27 -4.38 9.44
C ASN A 210 31.69 -2.92 9.63
N PRO A 211 32.87 -2.65 10.25
CA PRO A 211 33.32 -1.27 10.51
C PRO A 211 33.56 -0.43 9.27
N ASP A 212 33.67 -1.06 8.10
CA ASP A 212 33.85 -0.43 6.78
C ASP A 212 32.55 -0.40 5.95
N LEU A 213 31.38 -0.59 6.58
CA LEU A 213 30.08 -0.49 5.91
C LEU A 213 29.85 0.95 5.43
N GLY A 214 29.54 1.09 4.13
CA GLY A 214 29.29 2.39 3.48
C GLY A 214 27.83 2.79 3.43
N GLY A 215 26.86 1.84 3.54
CA GLY A 215 25.47 2.25 3.44
C GLY A 215 24.42 1.21 3.75
N PHE A 216 23.19 1.73 3.97
CA PHE A 216 21.94 0.99 4.15
C PHE A 216 20.95 1.39 3.06
N LEU A 217 20.41 0.40 2.36
CA LEU A 217 19.30 0.57 1.43
C LEU A 217 18.07 -0.12 2.01
N THR A 218 16.98 0.60 2.24
CA THR A 218 15.87 0.09 3.02
C THR A 218 14.53 0.19 2.28
N PHE A 219 13.77 -0.92 2.27
CA PHE A 219 12.41 -1.03 1.75
C PHE A 219 11.48 -1.42 2.90
N GLY A 220 10.67 -0.46 3.35
CA GLY A 220 9.81 -0.55 4.53
C GLY A 220 9.98 0.69 5.41
N SER A 221 8.86 1.32 5.75
CA SER A 221 8.84 2.71 6.26
C SER A 221 9.53 2.91 7.61
N GLN A 222 9.73 1.86 8.38
CA GLN A 222 10.39 1.91 9.69
C GLN A 222 11.91 1.65 9.59
N GLY A 223 12.36 1.12 8.45
CA GLY A 223 13.79 0.87 8.19
C GLY A 223 14.65 2.11 8.34
N PRO A 224 14.42 3.18 7.54
CA PRO A 224 15.23 4.40 7.64
C PRO A 224 15.17 5.05 9.03
N ILE A 225 14.04 4.97 9.71
CA ILE A 225 13.87 5.55 11.05
C ILE A 225 14.73 4.82 12.08
N GLY A 226 14.72 3.49 12.05
CA GLY A 226 15.53 2.68 12.97
C GLY A 226 17.03 2.78 12.69
N VAL A 227 17.41 2.65 11.41
CA VAL A 227 18.82 2.80 10.99
C VAL A 227 19.33 4.21 11.31
N GLY A 228 18.54 5.26 11.01
CA GLY A 228 18.90 6.64 11.30
C GLY A 228 19.21 6.86 12.79
N ARG A 229 18.38 6.33 13.69
CA ARG A 229 18.65 6.36 15.14
C ARG A 229 19.97 5.68 15.49
N ALA A 230 20.28 4.53 14.89
CA ALA A 230 21.55 3.85 15.13
C ALA A 230 22.74 4.66 14.63
N LEU A 231 22.63 5.30 13.46
CA LEU A 231 23.69 6.17 12.91
C LEU A 231 23.94 7.40 13.79
N GLU A 232 22.90 8.05 14.28
CA GLU A 232 23.01 9.17 15.21
C GLU A 232 23.69 8.77 16.51
N GLU A 233 23.31 7.64 17.13
CA GLU A 233 23.92 7.10 18.35
C GLU A 233 25.41 6.79 18.18
N GLN A 234 25.78 6.24 17.02
CA GLN A 234 27.17 5.89 16.70
C GLN A 234 27.97 7.06 16.11
N LYS A 235 27.33 8.22 15.89
CA LYS A 235 27.93 9.41 15.21
C LYS A 235 28.49 9.06 13.83
N LEU A 236 27.71 8.32 13.07
CA LEU A 236 28.04 7.83 11.73
C LEU A 236 27.19 8.46 10.62
N SER A 237 26.28 9.41 10.93
CA SER A 237 25.40 10.05 9.96
C SER A 237 26.12 10.67 8.77
N ASP A 238 27.33 11.20 8.96
CA ASP A 238 28.15 11.79 7.89
C ASP A 238 29.01 10.76 7.12
N LYS A 239 28.98 9.47 7.52
CA LYS A 239 29.91 8.45 7.01
C LYS A 239 29.22 7.28 6.35
N VAL A 240 27.99 7.01 6.72
CA VAL A 240 27.22 5.84 6.26
C VAL A 240 25.95 6.34 5.60
N VAL A 241 25.83 6.08 4.32
CA VAL A 241 24.69 6.49 3.49
C VAL A 241 23.43 5.72 3.88
N LEU A 242 22.31 6.42 4.01
CA LEU A 242 21.00 5.83 4.30
C LEU A 242 19.96 6.30 3.30
N VAL A 243 19.52 5.40 2.42
CA VAL A 243 18.44 5.65 1.46
C VAL A 243 17.30 4.68 1.67
N GLY A 244 16.05 5.16 1.59
CA GLY A 244 14.89 4.27 1.69
C GLY A 244 13.55 5.00 1.70
N SER A 245 12.48 4.22 1.76
CA SER A 245 11.11 4.73 1.88
C SER A 245 10.77 4.98 3.35
N PHE A 246 10.17 6.12 3.65
CA PHE A 246 9.69 6.45 5.01
C PHE A 246 8.52 7.42 4.96
N SER A 247 7.76 7.52 6.05
CA SER A 247 6.74 8.56 6.20
C SER A 247 7.41 9.92 6.40
N PRO A 248 7.17 10.90 5.53
CA PRO A 248 7.73 12.26 5.65
C PRO A 248 7.52 12.89 7.03
N SER A 249 6.33 12.72 7.62
CA SER A 249 6.03 13.22 8.97
C SER A 249 6.93 12.62 10.07
N GLN A 250 7.47 11.43 9.86
CA GLN A 250 8.33 10.75 10.82
C GLN A 250 9.82 10.99 10.57
N GLY A 251 10.25 11.06 9.31
CA GLY A 251 11.66 11.13 8.91
C GLY A 251 12.18 12.51 8.54
N SER A 252 11.31 13.56 8.49
CA SER A 252 11.68 14.90 8.06
C SER A 252 12.91 15.48 8.79
N ALA A 253 12.97 15.34 10.12
CA ALA A 253 14.10 15.84 10.91
C ALA A 253 15.42 15.15 10.53
N MET A 254 15.41 13.82 10.37
CA MET A 254 16.58 13.04 9.99
C MET A 254 17.04 13.33 8.55
N LEU A 255 16.10 13.58 7.64
CA LEU A 255 16.43 13.98 6.29
C LEU A 255 17.09 15.37 6.26
N LYS A 256 16.54 16.33 6.99
CA LYS A 256 17.08 17.70 7.08
C LYS A 256 18.43 17.78 7.80
N SER A 257 18.67 16.89 8.76
CA SER A 257 19.98 16.78 9.42
C SER A 257 21.04 16.05 8.59
N GLY A 258 20.64 15.39 7.49
CA GLY A 258 21.54 14.56 6.67
C GLY A 258 21.76 13.15 7.23
N THR A 259 21.01 12.73 8.24
CA THR A 259 21.05 11.33 8.74
C THR A 259 20.42 10.37 7.74
N ILE A 260 19.35 10.79 7.04
CA ILE A 260 18.78 10.10 5.87
C ILE A 260 19.17 10.90 4.63
N ASP A 261 19.71 10.24 3.62
CA ASP A 261 20.17 10.87 2.38
C ASP A 261 19.07 11.08 1.34
N GLY A 262 17.88 10.53 1.58
CA GLY A 262 16.73 10.64 0.70
C GLY A 262 16.06 9.29 0.45
N GLY A 263 15.10 9.30 -0.47
CA GLY A 263 14.40 8.10 -0.89
C GLY A 263 13.24 8.41 -1.80
N TYR A 264 12.39 7.42 -1.99
CA TYR A 264 11.17 7.55 -2.76
C TYR A 264 10.00 6.92 -2.02
N MET A 265 8.80 7.40 -2.34
CA MET A 265 7.55 6.85 -1.83
C MET A 265 6.50 6.83 -2.92
N TRP A 266 5.41 6.18 -2.67
CA TRP A 266 4.09 6.42 -3.26
C TRP A 266 3.16 6.92 -2.15
N ASN A 267 2.02 7.51 -2.53
CA ASN A 267 1.13 8.12 -1.54
C ASN A 267 0.20 7.08 -0.88
N PRO A 268 0.41 6.70 0.40
CA PRO A 268 -0.44 5.72 1.08
C PRO A 268 -1.87 6.19 1.31
N LEU A 269 -2.11 7.49 1.42
CA LEU A 269 -3.46 8.04 1.52
C LEU A 269 -4.25 7.78 0.23
N GLU A 270 -3.64 8.03 -0.94
CA GLU A 270 -4.26 7.74 -2.22
C GLU A 270 -4.49 6.22 -2.41
N ALA A 271 -3.55 5.37 -2.00
CA ALA A 271 -3.75 3.92 -2.03
C ALA A 271 -4.94 3.48 -1.15
N GLY A 272 -5.14 4.13 -0.01
CA GLY A 272 -6.32 3.92 0.82
C GLY A 272 -7.63 4.25 0.10
N LYS A 273 -7.67 5.35 -0.64
CA LYS A 273 -8.83 5.72 -1.49
C LYS A 273 -9.05 4.70 -2.60
N VAL A 274 -7.98 4.25 -3.26
CA VAL A 274 -8.04 3.27 -4.34
C VAL A 274 -8.64 1.95 -3.87
N PHE A 275 -8.30 1.46 -2.68
CA PHE A 275 -8.92 0.25 -2.11
C PHE A 275 -10.44 0.35 -2.10
N VAL A 276 -10.98 1.46 -1.59
CA VAL A 276 -12.43 1.68 -1.48
C VAL A 276 -13.05 1.86 -2.87
N THR A 277 -12.41 2.65 -3.74
CA THR A 277 -12.87 2.89 -5.12
C THR A 277 -13.03 1.59 -5.91
N ILE A 278 -12.01 0.72 -5.88
CA ILE A 278 -12.06 -0.57 -6.59
C ILE A 278 -13.09 -1.51 -5.92
N ALA A 279 -13.14 -1.52 -4.59
CA ALA A 279 -14.08 -2.36 -3.85
C ALA A 279 -15.54 -2.02 -4.18
N ASP A 280 -15.93 -0.73 -4.08
CA ASP A 280 -17.28 -0.27 -4.42
C ASP A 280 -17.64 -0.62 -5.87
N TYR A 281 -16.74 -0.32 -6.81
CA TYR A 281 -16.94 -0.61 -8.23
C TYR A 281 -17.19 -2.11 -8.49
N LEU A 282 -16.38 -3.00 -7.90
CA LEU A 282 -16.52 -4.46 -8.08
C LEU A 282 -17.76 -5.02 -7.39
N VAL A 283 -18.11 -4.52 -6.19
CA VAL A 283 -19.31 -4.91 -5.46
C VAL A 283 -20.57 -4.46 -6.20
N GLY A 284 -20.53 -3.30 -6.84
CA GLY A 284 -21.57 -2.80 -7.74
C GLY A 284 -21.74 -3.59 -9.05
N GLY A 285 -20.90 -4.62 -9.28
CA GLY A 285 -20.93 -5.44 -10.51
C GLY A 285 -20.09 -4.86 -11.66
N GLY A 286 -19.29 -3.84 -11.41
CA GLY A 286 -18.37 -3.24 -12.36
C GLY A 286 -17.30 -4.24 -12.82
N LYS A 287 -16.78 -4.03 -14.03
CA LYS A 287 -15.70 -4.84 -14.61
C LYS A 287 -14.57 -3.93 -15.04
N VAL A 288 -13.37 -4.20 -14.54
CA VAL A 288 -12.18 -3.47 -14.98
C VAL A 288 -11.93 -3.72 -16.46
N THR A 289 -11.68 -2.66 -17.20
CA THR A 289 -11.44 -2.70 -18.65
C THR A 289 -10.21 -1.90 -19.01
N ASP A 290 -9.58 -2.22 -20.13
CA ASP A 290 -8.42 -1.47 -20.63
C ASP A 290 -8.80 -0.03 -20.99
N GLY A 291 -7.95 0.92 -20.64
CA GLY A 291 -8.17 2.34 -20.90
C GLY A 291 -9.22 3.02 -20.03
N MET A 292 -9.79 2.32 -19.01
CA MET A 292 -10.68 2.99 -18.05
C MET A 292 -9.90 3.91 -17.11
N THR A 293 -10.60 4.90 -16.58
CA THR A 293 -10.04 5.75 -15.51
C THR A 293 -10.49 5.23 -14.15
N ILE A 294 -9.54 4.99 -13.26
CA ILE A 294 -9.79 4.70 -11.84
C ILE A 294 -9.26 5.91 -11.06
N GLU A 295 -10.09 6.48 -10.20
CA GLU A 295 -9.68 7.60 -9.37
C GLU A 295 -8.53 7.18 -8.44
N GLY A 296 -7.50 8.01 -8.36
CA GLY A 296 -6.25 7.70 -7.66
C GLY A 296 -5.20 6.94 -8.49
N LEU A 297 -5.61 6.29 -9.59
CA LEU A 297 -4.69 5.60 -10.51
C LEU A 297 -4.61 6.24 -11.91
N GLY A 298 -5.59 7.09 -12.28
CA GLY A 298 -5.68 7.65 -13.62
C GLY A 298 -6.19 6.64 -14.65
N VAL A 299 -5.75 6.77 -15.91
CA VAL A 299 -6.04 5.80 -16.97
C VAL A 299 -5.21 4.55 -16.75
N VAL A 300 -5.88 3.39 -16.69
CA VAL A 300 -5.22 2.11 -16.36
C VAL A 300 -5.17 1.17 -17.56
N HIS A 301 -4.08 0.41 -17.64
CA HIS A 301 -3.84 -0.65 -18.62
C HIS A 301 -3.56 -1.96 -17.87
N PRO A 302 -4.61 -2.71 -17.48
CA PRO A 302 -4.48 -3.86 -16.63
C PRO A 302 -3.80 -5.06 -17.33
N ASP A 303 -2.99 -5.78 -16.57
CA ASP A 303 -2.60 -7.14 -16.93
C ASP A 303 -3.73 -8.10 -16.53
N PHE A 304 -4.56 -8.48 -17.50
CA PHE A 304 -5.74 -9.33 -17.26
C PHE A 304 -5.39 -10.76 -16.90
N ASP A 305 -4.24 -11.26 -17.33
CA ASP A 305 -3.79 -12.63 -17.01
C ASP A 305 -3.41 -12.74 -15.53
N LYS A 306 -2.88 -11.65 -14.98
CA LYS A 306 -2.49 -11.55 -13.57
C LYS A 306 -3.51 -10.82 -12.69
N HIS A 307 -4.59 -10.30 -13.26
CA HIS A 307 -5.55 -9.44 -12.57
C HIS A 307 -4.87 -8.27 -11.83
N ARG A 308 -3.95 -7.58 -12.51
CA ARG A 308 -3.08 -6.60 -11.90
C ARG A 308 -3.12 -5.26 -12.63
N ILE A 309 -3.14 -4.18 -11.84
CA ILE A 309 -3.05 -2.80 -12.30
C ILE A 309 -1.76 -2.21 -11.73
N ILE A 310 -0.86 -1.72 -12.59
CA ILE A 310 0.36 -1.02 -12.15
C ILE A 310 0.31 0.39 -12.70
N VAL A 311 0.59 1.36 -11.83
CA VAL A 311 0.84 2.76 -12.20
C VAL A 311 2.25 3.15 -11.75
N ASP A 312 2.72 4.30 -12.15
CA ASP A 312 4.08 4.76 -11.79
C ASP A 312 3.99 6.09 -11.03
N ALA A 313 3.47 6.01 -9.81
CA ALA A 313 3.25 7.16 -8.92
C ALA A 313 4.43 7.40 -7.95
N VAL A 314 5.66 7.22 -8.44
CA VAL A 314 6.88 7.43 -7.65
C VAL A 314 7.04 8.90 -7.30
N GLN A 315 7.22 9.20 -6.01
CA GLN A 315 7.44 10.53 -5.47
C GLN A 315 8.79 10.58 -4.74
N PRO A 316 9.67 11.53 -5.07
CA PRO A 316 10.94 11.68 -4.35
C PRO A 316 10.72 12.30 -2.97
N ILE A 317 11.42 11.76 -1.97
CA ILE A 317 11.51 12.33 -0.63
C ILE A 317 12.87 13.03 -0.53
N THR A 318 12.85 14.34 -0.62
CA THR A 318 14.02 15.22 -0.55
C THR A 318 13.80 16.32 0.48
N VAL A 319 14.85 17.06 0.82
CA VAL A 319 14.73 18.23 1.71
C VAL A 319 13.69 19.25 1.19
N ASP A 320 13.57 19.38 -0.13
CA ASP A 320 12.65 20.33 -0.75
C ASP A 320 11.18 19.83 -0.75
N THR A 321 10.96 18.53 -0.78
CA THR A 321 9.61 17.94 -0.87
C THR A 321 9.03 17.49 0.47
N VAL A 322 9.88 17.16 1.45
CA VAL A 322 9.47 16.47 2.68
C VAL A 322 8.44 17.23 3.51
N ASP A 323 8.54 18.56 3.60
CA ASP A 323 7.58 19.36 4.39
C ASP A 323 6.21 19.42 3.72
N GLY A 324 6.17 19.55 2.40
CA GLY A 324 4.93 19.50 1.64
C GLY A 324 4.24 18.14 1.77
N LEU A 325 4.99 17.06 1.68
CA LEU A 325 4.48 15.70 1.86
C LEU A 325 3.98 15.46 3.30
N ALA A 326 4.74 15.88 4.31
CA ALA A 326 4.33 15.78 5.71
C ALA A 326 3.05 16.58 6.02
N ALA A 327 2.87 17.75 5.40
CA ALA A 327 1.67 18.57 5.55
C ALA A 327 0.40 17.89 4.99
N LEU A 328 0.56 16.92 4.08
CA LEU A 328 -0.53 16.07 3.57
C LEU A 328 -0.85 14.88 4.50
N GLY A 329 -0.19 14.78 5.67
CA GLY A 329 -0.37 13.67 6.60
C GLY A 329 0.42 12.40 6.25
N LEU A 330 1.39 12.52 5.35
CA LEU A 330 2.22 11.41 4.88
C LEU A 330 3.45 11.18 5.75
#